data_c884862d0d0e10d7d6bc6d6f7e8c4a2d
#
_entry.id   c884862d0d0e10d7d6bc6d6f7e8c4a2d
#
_cell.length_a   1.000
_cell.length_b   1.000
_cell.length_c   1.000
_cell.angle_alpha   90.00
_cell.angle_beta   90.00
_cell.angle_gamma   90.00
#
_symmetry.space_group_name_H-M   'P 1'
#
loop_
_entity.id
_entity.type
_entity.pdbx_description
1 polymer ?
#
loop_
_entity_poly.entity_id
_entity_poly.type
_entity_poly.pdbx_seq_one_letter_code
_entity_poly.pdbx_strand_id
1 'polypeptide(L)'
;MEILPIMTMDKMMGNASSLSCEYCCKMDKGEVPIGVPLYLFFKIATTNLTDEAQQINLNAIADLAKQWHLVIKVTGAADSATGTQDGNVVLSKARADYVVKLLKTKGVPDEQIIQVAEGGISTFTPVSANRHCKVELYKIK
;
A
#
# COMPACT_ATOMS: atom_id res chain seq x y z
N MET A 1 15.67 -14.77 6.96
CA MET A 1 15.23 -14.98 6.61
C MET A 1 15.02 -15.08 5.58
N GLU A 2 15.26 -15.24 5.17
CA GLU A 2 14.97 -15.18 4.34
C GLU A 2 14.05 -15.31 3.96
N ILE A 3 13.42 -15.09 4.24
CA ILE A 3 12.46 -15.12 4.11
C ILE A 3 12.13 -15.67 3.20
N LEU A 4 12.45 -16.08 3.09
CA LEU A 4 12.06 -16.61 2.45
C LEU A 4 11.12 -16.52 1.60
N PRO A 5 10.10 -16.02 1.85
CA PRO A 5 9.00 -15.84 0.94
C PRO A 5 9.36 -15.06 -0.30
N ILE A 6 10.30 -14.19 -0.19
CA ILE A 6 10.78 -13.43 -1.35
C ILE A 6 11.29 -14.36 -2.43
N MET A 7 12.06 -15.33 -2.03
CA MET A 7 12.59 -16.30 -2.98
C MET A 7 11.46 -17.09 -3.63
N THR A 8 10.46 -17.44 -2.85
CA THR A 8 9.31 -18.15 -3.37
C THR A 8 8.58 -17.31 -4.42
N MET A 9 8.40 -16.03 -4.14
CA MET A 9 7.76 -15.14 -5.08
C MET A 9 8.53 -15.06 -6.38
N ASP A 10 9.84 -14.95 -6.30
CA ASP A 10 10.67 -14.90 -7.49
C ASP A 10 10.48 -16.14 -8.34
N LYS A 11 10.44 -17.30 -7.71
CA LYS A 11 10.24 -18.54 -8.42
C LYS A 11 8.87 -18.58 -9.09
N MET A 12 7.86 -18.14 -8.39
CA MET A 12 6.52 -18.12 -8.96
C MET A 12 6.46 -17.21 -10.17
N MET A 13 7.11 -16.08 -10.10
CA MET A 13 7.12 -15.15 -11.22
C MET A 13 7.84 -15.74 -12.42
N GLY A 14 8.93 -16.44 -12.18
CA GLY A 14 9.64 -17.09 -13.24
C GLY A 14 8.81 -18.17 -13.91
N ASN A 15 8.05 -18.92 -13.12
CA ASN A 15 7.21 -19.98 -13.65
C ASN A 15 6.01 -19.48 -14.42
N ALA A 16 5.53 -18.31 -14.08
CA ALA A 16 4.36 -17.71 -14.73
C ALA A 16 4.80 -16.66 -15.73
N SER A 17 5.70 -17.02 -16.61
CA SER A 17 6.35 -16.06 -17.48
C SER A 17 5.38 -15.25 -18.35
N SER A 18 4.33 -15.87 -18.87
CA SER A 18 3.39 -15.12 -19.69
C SER A 18 2.65 -14.05 -18.88
N LEU A 19 2.22 -14.41 -17.68
CA LEU A 19 1.60 -13.45 -16.79
C LEU A 19 2.61 -12.39 -16.36
N SER A 20 3.83 -12.81 -16.09
CA SER A 20 4.87 -11.89 -15.67
C SER A 20 5.12 -10.83 -16.71
N CYS A 21 5.07 -11.21 -17.98
CA CYS A 21 5.36 -10.27 -19.04
C CYS A 21 4.36 -9.12 -19.04
N GLU A 22 3.07 -9.44 -18.98
CA GLU A 22 2.03 -8.44 -18.94
C GLU A 22 2.15 -7.60 -17.66
N TYR A 23 2.41 -8.27 -16.56
CA TYR A 23 2.54 -7.62 -15.28
C TYR A 23 3.74 -6.67 -15.27
N CYS A 24 4.84 -7.09 -15.84
CA CYS A 24 6.03 -6.24 -15.91
C CYS A 24 5.80 -4.98 -16.71
N CYS A 25 4.99 -5.04 -17.75
CA CYS A 25 4.64 -3.85 -18.50
C CYS A 25 3.94 -2.82 -17.63
N LYS A 26 3.11 -3.28 -16.71
CA LYS A 26 2.42 -2.39 -15.78
C LYS A 26 3.33 -1.88 -14.69
N MET A 27 4.23 -2.74 -14.23
CA MET A 27 5.11 -2.40 -13.12
C MET A 27 6.15 -1.38 -13.52
N ASP A 28 6.65 -1.50 -14.72
CA ASP A 28 7.55 -0.48 -15.19
C ASP A 28 8.85 -0.42 -14.39
N LYS A 29 9.92 0.00 -15.03
CA LYS A 29 11.18 0.34 -14.39
C LYS A 29 11.79 -0.73 -13.51
N GLY A 30 11.39 -1.97 -13.69
CA GLY A 30 11.98 -3.06 -12.94
C GLY A 30 11.57 -3.18 -11.50
N GLU A 31 10.50 -2.50 -11.10
CA GLU A 31 9.96 -2.68 -9.77
C GLU A 31 9.27 -4.02 -9.67
N VAL A 32 9.49 -4.71 -8.54
CA VAL A 32 8.91 -6.03 -8.30
C VAL A 32 8.17 -5.99 -6.98
N PRO A 33 6.89 -6.36 -6.96
CA PRO A 33 6.15 -6.37 -5.69
C PRO A 33 6.64 -7.47 -4.78
N ILE A 34 6.63 -7.18 -3.49
CA ILE A 34 7.05 -8.13 -2.46
C ILE A 34 5.83 -8.44 -1.60
N GLY A 35 5.38 -9.69 -1.66
CA GLY A 35 4.23 -10.12 -0.89
C GLY A 35 2.92 -9.59 -1.43
N VAL A 36 1.93 -9.48 -0.56
CA VAL A 36 0.60 -9.00 -0.90
C VAL A 36 0.38 -7.63 -0.28
N PRO A 37 -0.53 -6.82 -0.84
CA PRO A 37 -0.82 -5.52 -0.27
C PRO A 37 -1.40 -5.65 1.14
N LEU A 38 -1.03 -4.70 1.98
CA LEU A 38 -1.64 -4.56 3.30
C LEU A 38 -2.68 -3.46 3.23
N TYR A 39 -3.86 -3.71 3.77
CA TYR A 39 -4.93 -2.72 3.82
C TYR A 39 -5.15 -2.25 5.25
N LEU A 40 -5.15 -0.94 5.44
CA LEU A 40 -5.47 -0.32 6.72
C LEU A 40 -6.82 0.37 6.55
N PHE A 41 -7.78 0.03 7.40
CA PHE A 41 -9.15 0.52 7.24
C PHE A 41 -9.45 1.69 8.17
N PHE A 42 -10.24 2.63 7.66
CA PHE A 42 -10.56 3.86 8.36
C PHE A 42 -12.05 3.96 8.67
N LYS A 43 -12.36 4.68 9.73
CA LYS A 43 -13.75 5.01 10.05
C LYS A 43 -14.29 5.97 9.00
N ILE A 44 -15.61 5.95 8.83
CA ILE A 44 -16.26 6.76 7.79
C ILE A 44 -15.86 8.22 7.93
N ALA A 45 -15.53 8.83 6.79
CA ALA A 45 -15.24 10.27 6.70
C ALA A 45 -14.12 10.75 7.63
N THR A 46 -13.20 9.86 8.03
CA THR A 46 -12.11 10.24 8.94
C THR A 46 -10.79 9.66 8.47
N THR A 47 -9.72 10.14 9.13
CA THR A 47 -8.40 9.54 9.02
C THR A 47 -8.09 8.69 10.25
N ASN A 48 -9.11 8.28 11.00
CA ASN A 48 -8.95 7.42 12.18
C ASN A 48 -9.10 5.98 11.77
N LEU A 49 -8.15 5.14 12.15
CA LEU A 49 -8.22 3.72 11.88
C LEU A 49 -9.41 3.09 12.63
N THR A 50 -10.02 2.09 12.02
CA THR A 50 -11.09 1.34 12.69
C THR A 50 -10.56 0.64 13.92
N ASP A 51 -9.28 0.28 13.90
CA ASP A 51 -8.62 -0.37 15.03
C ASP A 51 -7.16 0.07 15.02
N GLU A 52 -6.74 0.72 16.09
CA GLU A 52 -5.36 1.20 16.20
C GLU A 52 -4.35 0.06 16.19
N ALA A 53 -4.78 -1.15 16.51
CA ALA A 53 -3.89 -2.30 16.46
C ALA A 53 -3.36 -2.56 15.05
N GLN A 54 -4.01 -2.03 14.03
CA GLN A 54 -3.53 -2.17 12.65
C GLN A 54 -2.15 -1.53 12.47
N GLN A 55 -1.75 -0.62 13.34
CA GLN A 55 -0.43 -0.02 13.25
C GLN A 55 0.71 -1.02 13.45
N ILE A 56 0.42 -2.14 14.09
CA ILE A 56 1.43 -3.20 14.25
C ILE A 56 1.93 -3.66 12.89
N ASN A 57 1.03 -3.75 11.91
CA ASN A 57 1.41 -4.17 10.57
C ASN A 57 2.33 -3.15 9.91
N LEU A 58 2.13 -1.87 10.20
CA LEU A 58 3.02 -0.84 9.68
C LEU A 58 4.42 -0.94 10.28
N ASN A 59 4.52 -1.36 11.53
CA ASN A 59 5.83 -1.57 12.14
C ASN A 59 6.61 -2.62 11.37
N ALA A 60 5.96 -3.73 11.06
CA ALA A 60 6.61 -4.82 10.32
C ALA A 60 7.03 -4.36 8.92
N ILE A 61 6.16 -3.61 8.24
CA ILE A 61 6.48 -3.13 6.90
C ILE A 61 7.63 -2.14 6.93
N ALA A 62 7.63 -1.23 7.91
CA ALA A 62 8.71 -0.27 8.05
C ALA A 62 10.05 -0.96 8.29
N ASP A 63 10.05 -1.97 9.14
CA ASP A 63 11.27 -2.71 9.45
C ASP A 63 11.81 -3.42 8.21
N LEU A 64 10.93 -4.07 7.45
CA LEU A 64 11.35 -4.75 6.22
C LEU A 64 11.90 -3.77 5.21
N ALA A 65 11.21 -2.65 5.04
CA ALA A 65 11.65 -1.66 4.04
C ALA A 65 13.01 -1.10 4.39
N LYS A 66 13.26 -0.85 5.66
CA LYS A 66 14.57 -0.32 6.08
C LYS A 66 15.66 -1.38 5.95
N GLN A 67 15.35 -2.61 6.33
CA GLN A 67 16.33 -3.68 6.32
C GLN A 67 16.77 -4.05 4.90
N TRP A 68 15.83 -4.07 3.98
CA TRP A 68 16.08 -4.54 2.62
C TRP A 68 16.06 -3.45 1.58
N HIS A 69 15.97 -2.19 2.00
CA HIS A 69 15.92 -1.02 1.11
C HIS A 69 14.80 -1.13 0.09
N LEU A 70 13.62 -1.49 0.58
CA LEU A 70 12.45 -1.62 -0.28
C LEU A 70 11.72 -0.29 -0.37
N VAL A 71 10.95 -0.13 -1.45
CA VAL A 71 10.09 1.04 -1.63
C VAL A 71 8.70 0.68 -1.12
N ILE A 72 8.10 1.61 -0.39
CA ILE A 72 6.73 1.46 0.10
C ILE A 72 5.82 2.37 -0.71
N LYS A 73 4.82 1.78 -1.36
CA LYS A 73 3.81 2.55 -2.07
C LYS A 73 2.56 2.62 -1.21
N VAL A 74 2.13 3.85 -0.91
CA VAL A 74 0.99 4.11 -0.04
C VAL A 74 -0.12 4.72 -0.89
N THR A 75 -1.25 4.04 -0.99
CA THR A 75 -2.37 4.48 -1.81
C THR A 75 -3.59 4.68 -0.91
N GLY A 76 -4.01 5.94 -0.75
CA GLY A 76 -5.19 6.25 0.04
C GLY A 76 -6.45 6.19 -0.81
N ALA A 77 -7.56 5.79 -0.19
CA ALA A 77 -8.85 5.67 -0.87
C ALA A 77 -9.99 6.05 0.06
N ALA A 78 -11.09 6.52 -0.54
CA ALA A 78 -12.32 6.82 0.17
C ALA A 78 -13.45 6.09 -0.54
N ASP A 79 -14.56 5.82 0.17
CA ASP A 79 -15.69 5.18 -0.49
C ASP A 79 -16.49 6.22 -1.28
N SER A 80 -16.81 5.87 -2.53
CA SER A 80 -17.50 6.79 -3.41
C SER A 80 -19.00 6.94 -3.07
N ALA A 81 -19.50 6.07 -2.21
CA ALA A 81 -20.90 6.12 -1.81
C ALA A 81 -21.16 7.18 -0.74
N THR A 82 -20.10 7.74 -0.16
CA THR A 82 -20.20 8.72 0.93
C THR A 82 -19.50 10.00 0.52
N GLY A 83 -20.13 11.13 0.82
CA GLY A 83 -19.52 12.43 0.56
C GLY A 83 -19.56 12.83 -0.90
N THR A 84 -18.73 13.81 -1.25
CA THR A 84 -18.65 14.35 -2.60
C THR A 84 -17.39 13.84 -3.29
N GLN A 85 -17.36 13.97 -4.62
CA GLN A 85 -16.20 13.57 -5.38
C GLN A 85 -14.94 14.33 -4.93
N ASP A 86 -15.05 15.65 -4.83
CA ASP A 86 -13.91 16.47 -4.42
C ASP A 86 -13.49 16.16 -2.99
N GLY A 87 -14.46 15.98 -2.11
CA GLY A 87 -14.18 15.64 -0.72
C GLY A 87 -13.47 14.29 -0.61
N ASN A 88 -13.83 13.34 -1.45
CA ASN A 88 -13.21 12.02 -1.44
C ASN A 88 -11.77 12.07 -1.92
N VAL A 89 -11.45 12.94 -2.88
CA VAL A 89 -10.07 13.13 -3.30
C VAL A 89 -9.23 13.64 -2.13
N VAL A 90 -9.76 14.68 -1.43
CA VAL A 90 -9.07 15.25 -0.28
C VAL A 90 -8.90 14.20 0.83
N LEU A 91 -9.96 13.44 1.10
CA LEU A 91 -9.92 12.44 2.15
C LEU A 91 -8.95 11.32 1.82
N SER A 92 -8.93 10.86 0.57
CA SER A 92 -8.01 9.80 0.19
C SER A 92 -6.56 10.25 0.33
N LYS A 93 -6.28 11.50 -0.01
CA LYS A 93 -4.94 12.06 0.17
C LYS A 93 -4.60 12.15 1.65
N ALA A 94 -5.54 12.59 2.48
CA ALA A 94 -5.31 12.71 3.92
C ALA A 94 -5.03 11.35 4.56
N ARG A 95 -5.70 10.30 4.09
CA ARG A 95 -5.45 8.95 4.58
C ARG A 95 -4.06 8.46 4.20
N ALA A 96 -3.64 8.76 2.98
CA ALA A 96 -2.28 8.43 2.56
C ALA A 96 -1.27 9.24 3.36
N ASP A 97 -1.53 10.53 3.56
CA ASP A 97 -0.64 11.38 4.37
C ASP A 97 -0.46 10.82 5.78
N TYR A 98 -1.55 10.35 6.37
CA TYR A 98 -1.51 9.80 7.72
C TYR A 98 -0.57 8.61 7.80
N VAL A 99 -0.69 7.68 6.85
CA VAL A 99 0.13 6.48 6.83
C VAL A 99 1.59 6.83 6.53
N VAL A 100 1.82 7.75 5.59
CA VAL A 100 3.18 8.20 5.27
C VAL A 100 3.84 8.81 6.50
N LYS A 101 3.09 9.64 7.23
CA LYS A 101 3.62 10.24 8.44
C LYS A 101 4.01 9.18 9.49
N LEU A 102 3.18 8.18 9.66
CA LEU A 102 3.49 7.08 10.57
C LEU A 102 4.76 6.35 10.15
N LEU A 103 4.91 6.08 8.86
CA LEU A 103 6.10 5.41 8.36
C LEU A 103 7.36 6.24 8.61
N LYS A 104 7.27 7.54 8.42
CA LYS A 104 8.41 8.42 8.68
C LYS A 104 8.80 8.42 10.15
N THR A 105 7.81 8.40 11.04
CA THR A 105 8.12 8.33 12.47
C THR A 105 8.80 7.03 12.85
N LYS A 106 8.65 6.00 12.01
CA LYS A 106 9.32 4.71 12.22
C LYS A 106 10.68 4.64 11.53
N GLY A 107 11.12 5.74 10.95
CA GLY A 107 12.45 5.84 10.39
C GLY A 107 12.58 5.52 8.91
N VAL A 108 11.45 5.38 8.20
CA VAL A 108 11.53 5.13 6.76
C VAL A 108 11.86 6.44 6.03
N PRO A 109 12.93 6.48 5.23
CA PRO A 109 13.30 7.72 4.53
C PRO A 109 12.31 8.06 3.42
N ASP A 110 12.20 9.36 3.11
CA ASP A 110 11.31 9.85 2.09
C ASP A 110 11.52 9.17 0.74
N GLU A 111 12.75 8.94 0.38
CA GLU A 111 13.05 8.38 -0.94
C GLU A 111 12.58 6.94 -1.09
N GLN A 112 12.18 6.31 0.00
CA GLN A 112 11.62 4.95 -0.05
C GLN A 112 10.10 4.94 -0.01
N ILE A 113 9.45 6.09 -0.07
CA ILE A 113 7.99 6.18 0.03
C ILE A 113 7.41 6.83 -1.23
N ILE A 114 6.42 6.17 -1.82
CA ILE A 114 5.64 6.71 -2.92
C ILE A 114 4.21 6.85 -2.43
N GLN A 115 3.62 8.02 -2.63
CA GLN A 115 2.27 8.30 -2.15
C GLN A 115 1.32 8.53 -3.31
N VAL A 116 0.15 7.88 -3.25
CA VAL A 116 -0.88 8.00 -4.26
C VAL A 116 -2.23 8.21 -3.57
N ALA A 117 -3.09 9.03 -4.16
CA ALA A 117 -4.46 9.22 -3.69
C ALA A 117 -5.41 8.82 -4.82
N GLU A 118 -6.29 7.86 -4.55
CA GLU A 118 -7.22 7.34 -5.56
C GLU A 118 -8.55 8.07 -5.60
N GLY A 119 -8.84 8.86 -4.57
CA GLY A 119 -10.16 9.49 -4.48
C GLY A 119 -11.21 8.49 -4.04
N GLY A 120 -12.43 8.70 -4.49
CA GLY A 120 -13.54 7.80 -4.15
C GLY A 120 -13.52 6.57 -5.04
N ILE A 121 -13.64 5.41 -4.43
CA ILE A 121 -13.67 4.14 -5.15
C ILE A 121 -14.89 3.32 -4.74
N SER A 122 -15.27 2.37 -5.60
CA SER A 122 -16.35 1.44 -5.32
C SER A 122 -15.94 0.01 -5.65
N THR A 123 -14.64 -0.25 -5.59
CA THR A 123 -14.05 -1.53 -6.02
C THR A 123 -14.49 -2.71 -5.18
N PHE A 124 -14.67 -2.49 -3.88
CA PHE A 124 -14.87 -3.59 -2.93
C PHE A 124 -16.25 -3.56 -2.31
N THR A 125 -16.68 -4.72 -1.82
CA THR A 125 -17.85 -4.85 -0.95
C THR A 125 -17.42 -5.56 0.31
N PRO A 126 -17.97 -5.15 1.47
CA PRO A 126 -18.95 -4.06 1.66
C PRO A 126 -18.35 -2.68 1.41
N VAL A 127 -19.19 -1.66 1.41
CA VAL A 127 -18.76 -0.28 1.15
C VAL A 127 -17.59 0.13 2.04
N SER A 128 -17.62 -0.30 3.29
CA SER A 128 -16.57 0.05 4.26
C SER A 128 -15.17 -0.44 3.83
N ALA A 129 -15.10 -1.45 2.98
CA ALA A 129 -13.81 -1.94 2.49
C ALA A 129 -13.12 -0.95 1.57
N ASN A 130 -13.84 0.09 1.11
CA ASN A 130 -13.26 1.13 0.27
C ASN A 130 -12.67 2.29 1.08
N ARG A 131 -12.80 2.26 2.41
CA ARG A 131 -12.27 3.28 3.32
C ARG A 131 -10.91 2.82 3.81
N HIS A 132 -9.90 2.90 2.95
CA HIS A 132 -8.64 2.27 3.31
C HIS A 132 -7.44 3.03 2.78
N CYS A 133 -6.29 2.59 3.23
CA CYS A 133 -5.02 2.94 2.65
C CYS A 133 -4.31 1.61 2.34
N LYS A 134 -3.94 1.44 1.08
CA LYS A 134 -3.24 0.24 0.63
C LYS A 134 -1.74 0.49 0.73
N VAL A 135 -1.03 -0.43 1.34
CA VAL A 135 0.42 -0.32 1.52
C VAL A 135 1.07 -1.49 0.82
N GLU A 136 1.94 -1.20 -0.13
CA GLU A 136 2.62 -2.21 -0.94
C GLU A 136 4.12 -2.04 -0.83
N LEU A 137 4.83 -3.16 -0.81
CA LEU A 137 6.29 -3.18 -0.82
C LEU A 137 6.78 -3.55 -2.20
N TYR A 138 7.81 -2.85 -2.67
CA TYR A 138 8.42 -3.10 -3.96
C TYR A 138 9.93 -3.16 -3.83
N LYS A 139 10.52 -4.04 -4.59
CA LYS A 139 11.96 -4.13 -4.72
C LYS A 139 12.38 -3.45 -6.02
N ILE A 140 13.38 -2.60 -5.96
CA ILE A 140 13.94 -1.95 -7.15
C ILE A 140 15.05 -2.82 -7.67
N LYS A 141 15.02 -3.11 -8.95
CA LYS A 141 16.08 -3.90 -9.57
C LYS A 141 17.32 -3.08 -9.90
#